data_2a006c5b09595cd40fa756b01b643584
#
_entry.id   2a006c5b09595cd40fa756b01b643584
#
_cell.length_a   1.000
_cell.length_b   1.000
_cell.length_c   1.000
_cell.angle_alpha   90.00
_cell.angle_beta   90.00
_cell.angle_gamma   90.00
#
_symmetry.space_group_name_H-M   'P 1'
#
loop_
_entity.id
_entity.type
_entity.pdbx_description
1 polymer ?
#
loop_
_entity_poly.entity_id
_entity_poly.type
_entity_poly.pdbx_seq_one_letter_code
_entity_poly.pdbx_strand_id
1 'polypeptide(L)'
;MVNTGPFYANGELEREIVLSRVINAPRELVYRAWVEPGRMFQWFGPKGFHCEVLQQGDVKVGATWRFDMIAPNGHRYDNRMTFLEIIPNERLVYDHGHDKDDDPDRFHVTITFDQQSDGKTILTLRQMHPNTARREVVIGFGAVELGYQTLDKLAEYLAKG
;
A
#
# COMPACT_ATOMS: atom_id res chain seq x y z
N MET A 1 -3.37 16.42 -25.55
CA MET A 1 -3.46 16.09 -24.13
C MET A 1 -4.79 15.43 -23.82
N VAL A 2 -4.77 14.35 -23.11
CA VAL A 2 -5.99 13.64 -22.75
C VAL A 2 -6.60 14.30 -21.51
N ASN A 3 -7.86 14.70 -21.63
CA ASN A 3 -8.61 15.12 -20.46
C ASN A 3 -9.18 13.87 -19.78
N THR A 4 -8.69 13.56 -18.60
CA THR A 4 -9.11 12.40 -17.86
C THR A 4 -10.39 12.63 -17.05
N GLY A 5 -11.02 13.80 -17.18
CA GLY A 5 -12.25 14.14 -16.50
C GLY A 5 -12.06 14.52 -15.04
N PRO A 6 -13.11 14.40 -14.20
CA PRO A 6 -13.07 14.89 -12.82
C PRO A 6 -12.21 14.08 -11.85
N PHE A 7 -11.74 12.91 -12.25
CA PHE A 7 -11.01 12.01 -11.36
C PHE A 7 -9.50 12.23 -11.37
N TYR A 8 -8.97 12.91 -12.39
CA TYR A 8 -7.53 13.10 -12.54
C TYR A 8 -7.23 14.53 -12.99
N ALA A 9 -6.29 15.16 -12.30
CA ALA A 9 -5.70 16.39 -12.78
C ALA A 9 -4.69 16.08 -13.90
N ASN A 10 -4.28 17.09 -14.64
CA ASN A 10 -3.25 16.95 -15.66
C ASN A 10 -1.96 16.37 -15.07
N GLY A 11 -1.41 15.35 -15.70
CA GLY A 11 -0.16 14.75 -15.30
C GLY A 11 -0.27 13.71 -14.18
N GLU A 12 -1.44 13.49 -13.56
CA GLU A 12 -1.57 12.50 -12.49
C GLU A 12 -1.31 11.09 -12.98
N LEU A 13 -1.83 10.72 -14.15
CA LEU A 13 -1.60 9.37 -14.70
C LEU A 13 -0.11 9.11 -14.97
N GLU A 14 0.65 10.13 -15.27
CA GLU A 14 2.08 10.02 -15.53
C GLU A 14 2.89 9.80 -14.25
N ARG A 15 2.30 10.08 -13.09
CA ARG A 15 2.92 9.92 -11.77
C ARG A 15 2.44 8.67 -11.05
N GLU A 16 1.49 7.93 -11.63
CA GLU A 16 0.78 6.84 -10.97
C GLU A 16 1.38 5.48 -11.30
N ILE A 17 1.41 4.60 -10.30
CA ILE A 17 1.68 3.16 -10.47
C ILE A 17 0.44 2.43 -9.93
N VAL A 18 -0.12 1.54 -10.73
CA VAL A 18 -1.32 0.78 -10.35
C VAL A 18 -1.01 -0.71 -10.35
N LEU A 19 -1.27 -1.36 -9.23
CA LEU A 19 -1.16 -2.80 -9.08
C LEU A 19 -2.54 -3.36 -8.76
N SER A 20 -2.84 -4.54 -9.26
CA SER A 20 -4.13 -5.18 -9.06
C SER A 20 -3.94 -6.68 -8.85
N ARG A 21 -4.68 -7.26 -7.89
CA ARG A 21 -4.60 -8.69 -7.59
C ARG A 21 -5.96 -9.20 -7.14
N VAL A 22 -6.34 -10.36 -7.66
CA VAL A 22 -7.50 -11.10 -7.16
C VAL A 22 -7.04 -11.88 -5.93
N ILE A 23 -7.74 -11.69 -4.81
CA ILE A 23 -7.46 -12.38 -3.56
C ILE A 23 -8.64 -13.29 -3.23
N ASN A 24 -8.35 -14.54 -2.91
CA ASN A 24 -9.37 -15.55 -2.61
C ASN A 24 -9.86 -15.43 -1.17
N ALA A 25 -10.51 -14.32 -0.86
CA ALA A 25 -11.09 -14.03 0.45
C ALA A 25 -12.13 -12.91 0.29
N PRO A 26 -13.15 -12.85 1.19
CA PRO A 26 -14.10 -11.74 1.21
C PRO A 26 -13.40 -10.42 1.54
N ARG A 27 -13.91 -9.32 1.02
CA ARG A 27 -13.28 -8.00 1.21
C ARG A 27 -13.11 -7.59 2.67
N GLU A 28 -14.01 -8.03 3.55
CA GLU A 28 -13.91 -7.75 4.99
C GLU A 28 -12.64 -8.34 5.59
N LEU A 29 -12.27 -9.55 5.18
CA LEU A 29 -11.04 -10.20 5.65
C LEU A 29 -9.80 -9.56 5.04
N VAL A 30 -9.86 -9.18 3.78
CA VAL A 30 -8.75 -8.49 3.11
C VAL A 30 -8.51 -7.14 3.77
N TYR A 31 -9.58 -6.37 4.01
CA TYR A 31 -9.52 -5.09 4.70
C TYR A 31 -8.90 -5.22 6.11
N ARG A 32 -9.37 -6.20 6.88
CA ARG A 32 -8.84 -6.44 8.24
C ARG A 32 -7.35 -6.76 8.26
N ALA A 33 -6.88 -7.46 7.24
CA ALA A 33 -5.45 -7.78 7.14
C ALA A 33 -4.59 -6.53 7.00
N TRP A 34 -5.15 -5.43 6.47
CA TRP A 34 -4.47 -4.14 6.40
C TRP A 34 -4.55 -3.37 7.71
N VAL A 35 -5.70 -3.37 8.38
CA VAL A 35 -5.99 -2.38 9.42
C VAL A 35 -5.98 -2.91 10.85
N GLU A 36 -6.26 -4.18 11.09
CA GLU A 36 -6.24 -4.70 12.45
C GLU A 36 -4.84 -4.61 13.04
N PRO A 37 -4.73 -4.21 14.33
CA PRO A 37 -3.44 -4.04 14.99
C PRO A 37 -2.53 -5.26 14.82
N GLY A 38 -1.31 -5.01 14.34
CA GLY A 38 -0.29 -6.03 14.15
C GLY A 38 -0.43 -6.91 12.92
N ARG A 39 -1.59 -6.95 12.28
CA ARG A 39 -1.81 -7.88 11.17
C ARG A 39 -1.04 -7.51 9.92
N MET A 40 -1.05 -6.24 9.51
CA MET A 40 -0.33 -5.80 8.31
C MET A 40 1.16 -6.15 8.41
N PHE A 41 1.74 -6.02 9.58
CA PHE A 41 3.17 -6.23 9.78
C PHE A 41 3.59 -7.72 9.73
N GLN A 42 2.61 -8.63 9.64
CA GLN A 42 2.90 -10.06 9.50
C GLN A 42 3.14 -10.48 8.04
N TRP A 43 2.74 -9.66 7.08
CA TRP A 43 2.88 -9.98 5.66
C TRP A 43 3.46 -8.84 4.82
N PHE A 44 3.42 -7.60 5.29
CA PHE A 44 3.80 -6.44 4.49
C PHE A 44 5.27 -6.47 4.10
N GLY A 45 5.55 -6.00 2.86
CA GLY A 45 6.89 -5.96 2.29
C GLY A 45 7.12 -7.04 1.25
N PRO A 46 8.16 -6.87 0.41
CA PRO A 46 8.50 -7.86 -0.61
C PRO A 46 8.89 -9.21 -0.02
N LYS A 47 9.02 -10.21 -0.89
CA LYS A 47 9.42 -11.56 -0.50
C LYS A 47 10.74 -11.54 0.28
N GLY A 48 10.75 -12.21 1.42
CA GLY A 48 11.93 -12.29 2.29
C GLY A 48 12.09 -11.12 3.26
N PHE A 49 11.29 -10.06 3.11
CA PHE A 49 11.27 -8.95 4.06
C PHE A 49 10.36 -9.27 5.24
N HIS A 50 10.65 -8.64 6.38
CA HIS A 50 9.74 -8.65 7.53
C HIS A 50 9.68 -7.25 8.13
N CYS A 51 8.64 -7.00 8.95
CA CYS A 51 8.42 -5.70 9.56
C CYS A 51 8.69 -5.71 11.05
N GLU A 52 9.20 -4.60 11.56
CA GLU A 52 9.33 -4.33 12.98
C GLU A 52 8.61 -3.03 13.30
N VAL A 53 7.62 -3.10 14.19
CA VAL A 53 6.73 -1.96 14.49
C VAL A 53 7.40 -1.03 15.49
N LEU A 54 7.45 0.26 15.17
CA LEU A 54 7.92 1.32 16.08
C LEU A 54 6.74 2.05 16.73
N GLN A 55 5.67 2.28 15.94
CA GLN A 55 4.47 2.94 16.42
C GLN A 55 3.26 2.46 15.62
N GLN A 56 2.24 2.05 16.33
CA GLN A 56 0.93 1.73 15.75
C GLN A 56 -0.14 2.14 16.77
N GLY A 57 -1.25 2.63 16.27
CA GLY A 57 -2.41 2.98 17.09
C GLY A 57 -3.67 2.59 16.37
N ASP A 58 -4.77 3.22 16.76
CA ASP A 58 -6.07 3.02 16.13
C ASP A 58 -6.02 3.42 14.65
N VAL A 59 -6.84 2.75 13.84
CA VAL A 59 -7.03 3.10 12.44
C VAL A 59 -8.06 4.22 12.37
N LYS A 60 -7.57 5.44 12.17
CA LYS A 60 -8.40 6.62 12.00
C LYS A 60 -7.67 7.66 11.16
N VAL A 61 -8.41 8.57 10.56
CA VAL A 61 -7.83 9.68 9.79
C VAL A 61 -6.88 10.47 10.70
N GLY A 62 -5.67 10.73 10.20
CA GLY A 62 -4.62 11.42 10.94
C GLY A 62 -3.72 10.51 11.77
N ALA A 63 -4.08 9.23 11.95
CA ALA A 63 -3.22 8.29 12.66
C ALA A 63 -1.94 8.01 11.85
N THR A 64 -0.82 7.91 12.54
CA THR A 64 0.49 7.66 11.94
C THR A 64 1.03 6.34 12.47
N TRP A 65 1.44 5.46 11.56
CA TRP A 65 2.14 4.22 11.86
C TRP A 65 3.58 4.35 11.42
N ARG A 66 4.50 3.88 12.26
CA ARG A 66 5.94 3.92 11.99
C ARG A 66 6.50 2.51 12.13
N PHE A 67 7.27 2.08 11.16
CA PHE A 67 7.83 0.72 11.15
C PHE A 67 9.05 0.63 10.25
N ASP A 68 9.90 -0.38 10.52
CA ASP A 68 11.00 -0.73 9.64
C ASP A 68 10.62 -1.96 8.81
N MET A 69 10.94 -1.95 7.53
CA MET A 69 10.98 -3.15 6.71
C MET A 69 12.43 -3.63 6.68
N ILE A 70 12.63 -4.90 7.02
CA ILE A 70 13.96 -5.48 7.14
C ILE A 70 14.16 -6.47 5.99
N ALA A 71 15.15 -6.18 5.14
CA ALA A 71 15.49 -7.01 3.99
C ALA A 71 16.19 -8.31 4.43
N PRO A 72 16.25 -9.33 3.55
CA PRO A 72 16.95 -10.58 3.86
C PRO A 72 18.41 -10.39 4.27
N ASN A 73 19.08 -9.34 3.80
CA ASN A 73 20.47 -9.02 4.17
C ASN A 73 20.58 -8.24 5.48
N GLY A 74 19.46 -7.98 6.17
CA GLY A 74 19.42 -7.23 7.42
C GLY A 74 19.31 -5.72 7.26
N HIS A 75 19.32 -5.19 6.04
CA HIS A 75 19.18 -3.76 5.83
C HIS A 75 17.78 -3.30 6.27
N ARG A 76 17.72 -2.19 7.02
CA ARG A 76 16.49 -1.61 7.53
C ARG A 76 16.06 -0.43 6.68
N TYR A 77 14.80 -0.46 6.26
CA TYR A 77 14.15 0.65 5.55
C TYR A 77 13.09 1.23 6.47
N ASP A 78 13.28 2.46 6.88
CA ASP A 78 12.29 3.14 7.73
C ASP A 78 11.06 3.55 6.92
N ASN A 79 9.90 3.48 7.57
CA ASN A 79 8.62 3.78 6.93
C ASN A 79 7.71 4.54 7.88
N ARG A 80 6.93 5.44 7.29
CA ARG A 80 5.86 6.15 7.97
C ARG A 80 4.63 6.16 7.07
N MET A 81 3.47 5.80 7.65
CA MET A 81 2.18 5.86 6.98
C MET A 81 1.25 6.75 7.79
N THR A 82 0.54 7.67 7.12
CA THR A 82 -0.44 8.53 7.76
C THR A 82 -1.77 8.39 7.02
N PHE A 83 -2.81 7.98 7.74
CA PHE A 83 -4.13 7.75 7.13
C PHE A 83 -4.81 9.06 6.79
N LEU A 84 -5.29 9.17 5.55
CA LEU A 84 -5.98 10.34 5.01
C LEU A 84 -7.48 10.09 4.81
N GLU A 85 -7.87 8.86 4.47
CA GLU A 85 -9.27 8.49 4.27
C GLU A 85 -9.45 7.02 4.60
N ILE A 86 -10.54 6.70 5.29
CA ILE A 86 -10.87 5.33 5.67
C ILE A 86 -12.36 5.12 5.44
N ILE A 87 -12.69 4.27 4.47
CA ILE A 87 -14.06 3.78 4.25
C ILE A 87 -13.99 2.29 4.48
N PRO A 88 -14.49 1.79 5.64
CA PRO A 88 -14.34 0.39 6.01
C PRO A 88 -14.79 -0.57 4.91
N ASN A 89 -13.97 -1.58 4.64
CA ASN A 89 -14.18 -2.62 3.63
C ASN A 89 -14.16 -2.13 2.18
N GLU A 90 -14.05 -0.83 1.93
CA GLU A 90 -14.12 -0.27 0.59
C GLU A 90 -12.84 0.42 0.14
N ARG A 91 -12.28 1.32 0.96
CA ARG A 91 -11.15 2.14 0.54
C ARG A 91 -10.30 2.64 1.70
N LEU A 92 -9.00 2.58 1.50
CA LEU A 92 -8.00 3.21 2.36
C LEU A 92 -7.17 4.18 1.53
N VAL A 93 -6.92 5.37 2.07
CA VAL A 93 -5.97 6.31 1.48
C VAL A 93 -4.98 6.70 2.57
N TYR A 94 -3.70 6.62 2.27
CA TYR A 94 -2.66 7.05 3.20
C TYR A 94 -1.45 7.61 2.47
N ASP A 95 -0.72 8.48 3.15
CA ASP A 95 0.62 8.88 2.73
C ASP A 95 1.61 7.84 3.20
N HIS A 96 2.60 7.55 2.37
CA HIS A 96 3.67 6.62 2.68
C HIS A 96 5.01 7.23 2.30
N GLY A 97 5.99 7.13 3.16
CA GLY A 97 7.33 7.65 2.91
C GLY A 97 8.31 7.20 3.98
N HIS A 98 9.45 7.85 4.00
CA HIS A 98 10.44 7.67 5.07
C HIS A 98 9.90 8.20 6.40
N ASP A 99 10.44 7.70 7.50
CA ASP A 99 10.04 8.10 8.85
C ASP A 99 10.67 9.44 9.22
N LYS A 100 10.24 10.48 8.51
CA LYS A 100 10.67 11.86 8.76
C LYS A 100 9.56 12.83 8.35
N ASP A 101 9.58 14.00 8.95
CA ASP A 101 8.66 15.07 8.58
C ASP A 101 9.03 15.63 7.21
N ASP A 102 8.02 16.05 6.45
CA ASP A 102 8.20 16.72 5.15
C ASP A 102 9.07 15.95 4.15
N ASP A 103 8.91 14.61 4.12
CA ASP A 103 9.60 13.79 3.13
C ASP A 103 9.14 14.21 1.72
N PRO A 104 10.05 14.74 0.87
CA PRO A 104 9.67 15.17 -0.49
C PRO A 104 9.32 14.00 -1.41
N ASP A 105 9.71 12.79 -1.05
CA ASP A 105 9.47 11.59 -1.85
C ASP A 105 8.26 10.78 -1.39
N ARG A 106 7.55 11.27 -0.37
CA ARG A 106 6.33 10.57 0.08
C ARG A 106 5.31 10.52 -1.06
N PHE A 107 4.54 9.46 -1.06
CA PHE A 107 3.55 9.23 -2.10
C PHE A 107 2.20 8.86 -1.48
N HIS A 108 1.12 9.15 -2.20
CA HIS A 108 -0.23 8.78 -1.80
C HIS A 108 -0.52 7.36 -2.26
N VAL A 109 -1.08 6.56 -1.37
CA VAL A 109 -1.54 5.22 -1.70
C VAL A 109 -3.04 5.17 -1.52
N THR A 110 -3.74 4.68 -2.54
CA THR A 110 -5.17 4.39 -2.48
C THR A 110 -5.36 2.90 -2.70
N ILE A 111 -6.02 2.25 -1.75
CA ILE A 111 -6.34 0.82 -1.85
C ILE A 111 -7.84 0.68 -1.90
N THR A 112 -8.34 -0.02 -2.92
CA THR A 112 -9.76 -0.35 -3.04
C THR A 112 -9.96 -1.85 -2.94
N PHE A 113 -11.08 -2.25 -2.32
CA PHE A 113 -11.43 -3.64 -2.05
C PHE A 113 -12.77 -3.93 -2.74
N ASP A 114 -12.71 -4.50 -3.93
CA ASP A 114 -13.90 -4.72 -4.76
C ASP A 114 -14.36 -6.18 -4.66
N GLN A 115 -15.50 -6.39 -3.98
CA GLN A 115 -16.10 -7.71 -3.80
C GLN A 115 -16.59 -8.27 -5.12
N GLN A 116 -16.20 -9.49 -5.44
CA GLN A 116 -16.67 -10.21 -6.61
C GLN A 116 -17.83 -11.13 -6.24
N SER A 117 -18.63 -11.51 -7.24
CA SER A 117 -19.81 -12.38 -7.03
C SER A 117 -19.45 -13.77 -6.52
N ASP A 118 -18.21 -14.22 -6.75
CA ASP A 118 -17.73 -15.53 -6.30
C ASP A 118 -17.10 -15.50 -4.88
N GLY A 119 -17.24 -14.40 -4.17
CA GLY A 119 -16.69 -14.23 -2.83
C GLY A 119 -15.23 -13.81 -2.79
N LYS A 120 -14.60 -13.64 -3.93
CA LYS A 120 -13.23 -13.12 -4.02
C LYS A 120 -13.23 -11.61 -4.02
N THR A 121 -12.05 -11.04 -3.82
CA THR A 121 -11.85 -9.59 -3.81
C THR A 121 -10.83 -9.20 -4.86
N ILE A 122 -11.13 -8.16 -5.65
CA ILE A 122 -10.10 -7.50 -6.44
C ILE A 122 -9.56 -6.36 -5.57
N LEU A 123 -8.28 -6.48 -5.21
CA LEU A 123 -7.57 -5.42 -4.52
C LEU A 123 -6.81 -4.61 -5.57
N THR A 124 -7.04 -3.30 -5.58
CA THR A 124 -6.29 -2.37 -6.43
C THR A 124 -5.50 -1.44 -5.53
N LEU A 125 -4.20 -1.34 -5.78
CA LEU A 125 -3.30 -0.46 -5.07
C LEU A 125 -2.76 0.56 -6.05
N ARG A 126 -3.03 1.85 -5.77
CA ARG A 126 -2.58 2.97 -6.58
C ARG A 126 -1.57 3.77 -5.79
N GLN A 127 -0.42 4.03 -6.40
CA GLN A 127 0.60 4.90 -5.82
C GLN A 127 0.71 6.15 -6.68
N MET A 128 0.47 7.31 -6.07
CA MET A 128 0.64 8.59 -6.72
C MET A 128 1.94 9.23 -6.23
N HIS A 129 2.96 9.23 -7.08
CA HIS A 129 4.27 9.80 -6.74
C HIS A 129 4.29 11.32 -6.92
N PRO A 130 5.23 12.05 -6.26
CA PRO A 130 5.26 13.52 -6.31
C PRO A 130 5.43 14.09 -7.71
N ASN A 131 6.14 13.39 -8.57
CA ASN A 131 6.37 13.80 -9.96
C ASN A 131 6.76 12.61 -10.82
N THR A 132 6.79 12.82 -12.13
CA THR A 132 7.13 11.76 -13.10
C THR A 132 8.55 11.23 -12.89
N ALA A 133 9.50 12.11 -12.58
CA ALA A 133 10.89 11.72 -12.37
C ALA A 133 11.00 10.73 -11.20
N ARG A 134 10.30 10.97 -10.11
CA ARG A 134 10.30 10.07 -8.94
C ARG A 134 9.66 8.73 -9.30
N ARG A 135 8.54 8.74 -10.04
CA ARG A 135 7.91 7.51 -10.53
C ARG A 135 8.90 6.66 -11.33
N GLU A 136 9.64 7.29 -12.24
CA GLU A 136 10.62 6.58 -13.08
C GLU A 136 11.75 5.98 -12.22
N VAL A 137 12.25 6.68 -11.21
CA VAL A 137 13.24 6.17 -10.26
C VAL A 137 12.69 4.94 -9.53
N VAL A 138 11.48 5.02 -9.04
CA VAL A 138 10.83 3.95 -8.26
C VAL A 138 10.63 2.70 -9.15
N ILE A 139 10.16 2.88 -10.38
CA ILE A 139 10.02 1.78 -11.34
C ILE A 139 11.40 1.19 -11.65
N GLY A 140 12.42 2.04 -11.80
CA GLY A 140 13.77 1.62 -12.14
C GLY A 140 14.41 0.67 -11.12
N PHE A 141 14.08 0.78 -9.82
CA PHE A 141 14.59 -0.17 -8.84
C PHE A 141 13.63 -1.34 -8.55
N GLY A 142 12.63 -1.55 -9.41
CA GLY A 142 11.81 -2.75 -9.37
C GLY A 142 10.55 -2.67 -8.52
N ALA A 143 10.04 -1.47 -8.24
CA ALA A 143 8.89 -1.30 -7.34
C ALA A 143 7.64 -2.06 -7.79
N VAL A 144 7.41 -2.22 -9.10
CA VAL A 144 6.25 -2.96 -9.60
C VAL A 144 6.34 -4.43 -9.21
N GLU A 145 7.47 -5.06 -9.49
CA GLU A 145 7.70 -6.46 -9.12
C GLU A 145 7.65 -6.66 -7.60
N LEU A 146 8.32 -5.78 -6.86
CA LEU A 146 8.35 -5.85 -5.40
C LEU A 146 6.95 -5.64 -4.80
N GLY A 147 6.15 -4.77 -5.42
CA GLY A 147 4.76 -4.56 -5.00
C GLY A 147 3.90 -5.79 -5.21
N TYR A 148 4.04 -6.49 -6.32
CA TYR A 148 3.33 -7.75 -6.54
C TYR A 148 3.77 -8.84 -5.58
N GLN A 149 5.04 -8.90 -5.20
CA GLN A 149 5.51 -9.82 -4.17
C GLN A 149 4.80 -9.54 -2.83
N THR A 150 4.61 -8.27 -2.49
CA THR A 150 3.87 -7.89 -1.28
C THR A 150 2.43 -8.38 -1.33
N LEU A 151 1.76 -8.19 -2.46
CA LEU A 151 0.36 -8.65 -2.62
C LEU A 151 0.26 -10.18 -2.62
N ASP A 152 1.26 -10.87 -3.15
CA ASP A 152 1.33 -12.33 -3.08
C ASP A 152 1.46 -12.80 -1.63
N LYS A 153 2.25 -12.12 -0.81
CA LYS A 153 2.37 -12.42 0.62
C LYS A 153 1.06 -12.20 1.36
N LEU A 154 0.32 -11.16 1.01
CA LEU A 154 -1.01 -10.93 1.56
C LEU A 154 -1.95 -12.10 1.21
N ALA A 155 -1.95 -12.54 -0.03
CA ALA A 155 -2.76 -13.67 -0.47
C ALA A 155 -2.40 -14.95 0.28
N GLU A 156 -1.11 -15.23 0.46
CA GLU A 156 -0.63 -16.38 1.23
C GLU A 156 -1.03 -16.29 2.70
N TYR A 157 -0.92 -15.11 3.30
CA TYR A 157 -1.30 -14.87 4.69
C TYR A 157 -2.79 -15.18 4.90
N LEU A 158 -3.64 -14.72 4.01
CA LEU A 158 -5.09 -14.96 4.09
C LEU A 158 -5.45 -16.42 3.82
N ALA A 159 -4.68 -17.12 2.99
CA ALA A 159 -4.90 -18.54 2.70
C ALA A 159 -4.63 -19.44 3.90
N LYS A 160 -3.84 -19.00 4.85
CA LYS A 160 -3.54 -19.75 6.09
C LYS A 160 -4.63 -19.62 7.16
N GLY A 161 -5.64 -18.83 6.89
CA GLY A 161 -6.72 -18.59 7.83
C GLY A 161 -6.54 -17.39 8.67
#